data_5fae1d88fd7526c1b8cd1f935d10a761
#
_entry.id   5fae1d88fd7526c1b8cd1f935d10a761
#
_cell.length_a   1.000
_cell.length_b   1.000
_cell.length_c   1.000
_cell.angle_alpha   90.00
_cell.angle_beta   90.00
_cell.angle_gamma   90.00
#
_symmetry.space_group_name_H-M   'P 1'
#
loop_
_entity.id
_entity.type
_entity.pdbx_description
1 polymer ?
#
loop_
_entity_poly.entity_id
_entity_poly.type
_entity_poly.pdbx_seq_one_letter_code
_entity_poly.pdbx_strand_id
1 'polypeptide(L)'
;AASSHGKNPETFLAGGISNWINYLLDGSYIDYLSDYEDLYFSEYVVPIRGVPYFAYTGNHYTAFNAEFRFPFIDYLSVRWPISLVIGNVRGEIFSDWVKTWNADQIDGLTLTDILFTDQNNSYWGTGFGMRMNLGIFVLRYDMAFDMSKKTLWPNRQHIWSLGLDF
;
A
#
# COMPACT_ATOMS: atom_id res chain seq x y z
N ALA A 1 0.16 9.67 -10.96
CA ALA A 1 1.42 9.48 -11.65
C ALA A 1 2.32 10.70 -11.44
N ALA A 2 3.62 10.49 -11.32
CA ALA A 2 4.62 11.55 -11.32
C ALA A 2 5.89 11.10 -12.05
N SER A 3 6.71 12.08 -12.41
CA SER A 3 8.00 11.82 -13.05
C SER A 3 9.01 12.90 -12.63
N SER A 4 10.23 12.48 -12.35
CA SER A 4 11.36 13.35 -11.99
C SER A 4 12.45 13.24 -13.05
N HIS A 5 13.00 14.38 -13.44
CA HIS A 5 14.02 14.50 -14.49
C HIS A 5 15.17 15.40 -14.04
N GLY A 6 16.37 15.16 -14.54
CA GLY A 6 17.54 16.01 -14.28
C GLY A 6 18.82 15.22 -14.04
N LYS A 7 19.85 15.91 -13.54
CA LYS A 7 21.14 15.26 -13.19
C LYS A 7 21.03 14.36 -11.96
N ASN A 8 20.18 14.74 -11.00
CA ASN A 8 19.86 13.96 -9.80
C ASN A 8 18.35 13.89 -9.71
N PRO A 9 17.71 12.96 -10.44
CA PRO A 9 16.25 12.83 -10.38
C PRO A 9 15.83 12.26 -9.02
N GLU A 10 14.71 12.76 -8.52
CA GLU A 10 14.11 12.28 -7.29
C GLU A 10 13.62 10.83 -7.46
N THR A 11 13.84 10.00 -6.46
CA THR A 11 13.39 8.61 -6.44
C THR A 11 12.06 8.51 -5.71
N PHE A 12 11.07 7.97 -6.37
CA PHE A 12 9.76 7.69 -5.77
C PHE A 12 9.74 6.29 -5.17
N LEU A 13 9.20 6.18 -3.96
CA LEU A 13 9.09 4.94 -3.20
C LEU A 13 7.63 4.52 -3.10
N ALA A 14 7.34 3.29 -3.47
CA ALA A 14 5.99 2.72 -3.39
C ALA A 14 6.01 1.40 -2.62
N GLY A 15 4.93 1.15 -1.87
CA GLY A 15 4.76 -0.04 -1.04
C GLY A 15 4.42 0.29 0.41
N GLY A 16 4.01 -0.73 1.16
CA GLY A 16 3.59 -0.56 2.54
C GLY A 16 2.21 0.08 2.71
N ILE A 17 1.94 0.57 3.88
CA ILE A 17 0.69 1.26 4.22
C ILE A 17 0.97 2.58 4.92
N SER A 18 0.09 3.55 4.74
CA SER A 18 0.20 4.88 5.36
C SER A 18 -0.21 4.85 6.84
N ASN A 19 0.50 4.06 7.66
CA ASN A 19 0.22 3.99 9.09
C ASN A 19 1.50 3.76 9.90
N TRP A 20 1.79 4.70 10.81
CA TRP A 20 2.98 4.70 11.62
C TRP A 20 3.13 3.49 12.56
N ILE A 21 2.04 2.87 13.01
CA ILE A 21 2.10 1.68 13.89
C ILE A 21 2.64 0.48 13.13
N ASN A 22 2.17 0.26 11.89
CA ASN A 22 2.71 -0.83 11.07
C ASN A 22 4.14 -0.58 10.65
N TYR A 23 4.50 0.68 10.42
CA TYR A 23 5.86 1.09 10.15
C TYR A 23 6.82 0.70 11.28
N LEU A 24 6.37 0.81 12.54
CA LEU A 24 7.17 0.40 13.70
C LEU A 24 7.22 -1.10 13.94
N LEU A 25 6.18 -1.83 13.53
CA LEU A 25 6.07 -3.28 13.73
C LEU A 25 6.66 -4.09 12.59
N ASP A 26 6.64 -3.56 11.39
CA ASP A 26 7.25 -4.17 10.21
C ASP A 26 8.71 -3.72 10.08
N GLY A 27 9.62 -4.47 10.66
CA GLY A 27 11.06 -4.18 10.58
C GLY A 27 11.69 -4.35 9.19
N SER A 28 10.91 -4.73 8.18
CA SER A 28 11.40 -5.04 6.83
C SER A 28 11.84 -3.81 6.02
N TYR A 29 11.45 -2.61 6.43
CA TYR A 29 11.76 -1.37 5.68
C TYR A 29 13.24 -0.97 5.72
N ILE A 30 14.01 -1.46 6.70
CA ILE A 30 15.43 -1.08 6.89
C ILE A 30 16.33 -1.69 5.81
N ASP A 31 15.94 -2.87 5.28
CA ASP A 31 16.78 -3.62 4.34
C ASP A 31 16.79 -3.04 2.91
N TYR A 32 15.84 -2.16 2.56
CA TYR A 32 15.71 -1.61 1.21
C TYR A 32 16.44 -0.28 0.99
N LEU A 33 16.80 0.39 2.07
CA LEU A 33 17.56 1.65 2.02
C LEU A 33 19.00 1.38 2.42
N SER A 34 19.78 0.86 1.47
CA SER A 34 21.19 0.51 1.71
C SER A 34 22.12 1.74 1.76
N ASP A 35 21.64 2.89 1.32
CA ASP A 35 22.45 4.11 1.31
C ASP A 35 21.68 5.33 1.82
N TYR A 36 22.28 6.08 2.77
CA TYR A 36 21.66 7.28 3.34
C TYR A 36 21.47 8.40 2.31
N GLU A 37 22.25 8.41 1.22
CA GLU A 37 22.12 9.39 0.15
C GLU A 37 20.81 9.23 -0.62
N ASP A 38 20.32 8.00 -0.78
CA ASP A 38 19.03 7.71 -1.44
C ASP A 38 17.83 8.24 -0.64
N LEU A 39 17.97 8.41 0.66
CA LEU A 39 16.91 8.89 1.54
C LEU A 39 16.63 10.39 1.36
N TYR A 40 17.65 11.19 1.06
CA TYR A 40 17.52 12.64 0.93
C TYR A 40 16.81 13.06 -0.36
N PHE A 41 16.83 12.21 -1.39
CA PHE A 41 16.23 12.47 -2.69
C PHE A 41 15.09 11.50 -3.01
N SER A 42 14.48 10.91 -1.97
CA SER A 42 13.37 9.98 -2.14
C SER A 42 12.08 10.53 -1.54
N GLU A 43 10.98 10.32 -2.23
CA GLU A 43 9.63 10.67 -1.79
C GLU A 43 8.77 9.40 -1.65
N TYR A 44 8.16 9.22 -0.47
CA TYR A 44 7.16 8.19 -0.26
C TYR A 44 5.82 8.63 -0.85
N VAL A 45 5.42 7.96 -1.91
CA VAL A 45 4.35 8.47 -2.75
C VAL A 45 3.05 7.72 -2.59
N VAL A 46 3.09 6.39 -2.54
CA VAL A 46 1.85 5.61 -2.62
C VAL A 46 1.89 4.40 -1.69
N PRO A 47 0.96 4.32 -0.74
CA PRO A 47 0.75 3.10 0.02
C PRO A 47 0.13 2.03 -0.89
N ILE A 48 0.76 0.86 -0.94
CA ILE A 48 0.30 -0.30 -1.70
C ILE A 48 0.20 -1.47 -0.73
N ARG A 49 -1.01 -1.94 -0.53
CA ARG A 49 -1.28 -3.05 0.40
C ARG A 49 -0.80 -4.38 -0.16
N GLY A 50 -0.18 -5.19 0.68
CA GLY A 50 0.29 -6.52 0.30
C GLY A 50 1.73 -6.58 -0.16
N VAL A 51 2.48 -5.49 -0.09
CA VAL A 51 3.93 -5.46 -0.32
C VAL A 51 4.65 -4.74 0.82
N PRO A 52 5.91 -5.07 1.08
CA PRO A 52 6.74 -4.37 2.06
C PRO A 52 6.87 -2.88 1.74
N TYR A 53 7.27 -2.08 2.74
CA TYR A 53 7.60 -0.69 2.54
C TYR A 53 8.74 -0.56 1.52
N PHE A 54 8.62 0.42 0.62
CA PHE A 54 9.64 0.77 -0.37
C PHE A 54 10.04 -0.36 -1.33
N ALA A 55 9.16 -1.34 -1.53
CA ALA A 55 9.43 -2.51 -2.37
C ALA A 55 9.61 -2.16 -3.85
N TYR A 56 9.05 -1.04 -4.28
CA TYR A 56 9.13 -0.54 -5.65
C TYR A 56 9.69 0.87 -5.68
N THR A 57 10.75 1.05 -6.46
CA THR A 57 11.47 2.32 -6.58
C THR A 57 11.63 2.72 -8.04
N GLY A 58 11.66 4.00 -8.33
CA GLY A 58 11.90 4.53 -9.67
C GLY A 58 11.80 6.06 -9.74
N ASN A 59 12.36 6.67 -10.79
CA ASN A 59 12.23 8.10 -11.04
C ASN A 59 10.86 8.48 -11.62
N HIS A 60 10.12 7.49 -12.06
CA HIS A 60 8.77 7.62 -12.58
C HIS A 60 7.87 6.59 -11.92
N TYR A 61 6.63 6.96 -11.69
CA TYR A 61 5.62 6.00 -11.25
C TYR A 61 4.24 6.31 -11.79
N THR A 62 3.45 5.27 -11.89
CA THR A 62 2.01 5.35 -12.06
C THR A 62 1.35 4.40 -11.06
N ALA A 63 0.36 4.89 -10.33
CA ALA A 63 -0.39 4.09 -9.39
C ALA A 63 -1.88 4.30 -9.55
N PHE A 64 -2.63 3.25 -9.27
CA PHE A 64 -4.07 3.23 -9.26
C PHE A 64 -4.56 2.49 -8.02
N ASN A 65 -5.42 3.14 -7.24
CA ASN A 65 -6.08 2.56 -6.09
C ASN A 65 -7.58 2.65 -6.30
N ALA A 66 -8.27 1.54 -6.14
CA ALA A 66 -9.72 1.48 -6.13
C ALA A 66 -10.19 0.83 -4.84
N GLU A 67 -11.14 1.47 -4.18
CA GLU A 67 -11.77 0.98 -2.95
C GLU A 67 -13.29 1.07 -3.06
N PHE A 68 -13.94 -0.03 -2.71
CA PHE A 68 -15.38 -0.06 -2.50
C PHE A 68 -15.66 -0.35 -1.03
N ARG A 69 -16.30 0.60 -0.35
CA ARG A 69 -16.65 0.51 1.07
C ARG A 69 -18.15 0.35 1.23
N PHE A 70 -18.55 -0.54 2.12
CA PHE A 70 -19.96 -0.79 2.44
C PHE A 70 -20.18 -0.93 3.94
N PRO A 71 -21.32 -0.50 4.46
CA PRO A 71 -21.68 -0.72 5.86
C PRO A 71 -21.88 -2.22 6.10
N PHE A 72 -21.23 -2.75 7.14
CA PHE A 72 -21.34 -4.16 7.51
C PHE A 72 -22.14 -4.33 8.80
N ILE A 73 -21.83 -3.52 9.82
CA ILE A 73 -22.54 -3.47 11.09
C ILE A 73 -22.61 -2.00 11.53
N ASP A 74 -23.81 -1.48 11.73
CA ASP A 74 -23.98 -0.09 12.14
C ASP A 74 -23.64 0.11 13.62
N TYR A 75 -23.94 -0.90 14.45
CA TYR A 75 -23.77 -0.79 15.88
C TYR A 75 -23.61 -2.17 16.54
N LEU A 76 -22.52 -2.37 17.29
CA LEU A 76 -22.26 -3.55 18.09
C LEU A 76 -21.96 -3.16 19.54
N SER A 77 -22.79 -3.63 20.47
CA SER A 77 -22.57 -3.44 21.89
C SER A 77 -22.13 -4.76 22.54
N VAL A 78 -20.93 -4.79 23.07
CA VAL A 78 -20.39 -5.91 23.84
C VAL A 78 -20.39 -5.52 25.31
N ARG A 79 -21.03 -6.34 26.17
CA ARG A 79 -21.19 -6.04 27.61
C ARG A 79 -20.25 -6.83 28.51
N TRP A 80 -19.61 -7.88 27.99
CA TRP A 80 -18.69 -8.73 28.78
C TRP A 80 -17.51 -9.16 27.89
N PRO A 81 -16.26 -9.19 28.39
CA PRO A 81 -15.80 -8.86 29.76
C PRO A 81 -15.67 -7.36 30.03
N ILE A 82 -15.64 -6.54 28.99
CA ILE A 82 -15.54 -5.08 29.06
C ILE A 82 -16.74 -4.49 28.34
N SER A 83 -17.37 -3.50 28.93
CA SER A 83 -18.45 -2.78 28.25
C SER A 83 -17.84 -1.91 27.13
N LEU A 84 -17.93 -2.39 25.90
CA LEU A 84 -17.41 -1.73 24.71
C LEU A 84 -18.53 -1.51 23.71
N VAL A 85 -18.61 -0.31 23.20
CA VAL A 85 -19.48 0.04 22.08
C VAL A 85 -18.61 0.22 20.85
N ILE A 86 -18.81 -0.66 19.87
CA ILE A 86 -18.15 -0.57 18.58
C ILE A 86 -19.18 0.02 17.61
N GLY A 87 -18.95 1.25 17.19
CA GLY A 87 -19.77 1.88 16.17
C GLY A 87 -19.22 1.65 14.77
N ASN A 88 -20.11 1.59 13.78
CA ASN A 88 -19.74 1.67 12.37
C ASN A 88 -18.64 0.69 11.93
N VAL A 89 -18.95 -0.60 11.91
CA VAL A 89 -18.06 -1.58 11.25
C VAL A 89 -18.34 -1.54 9.76
N ARG A 90 -17.32 -1.18 8.98
CA ARG A 90 -17.39 -1.10 7.52
C ARG A 90 -16.51 -2.17 6.89
N GLY A 91 -17.05 -2.87 5.90
CA GLY A 91 -16.29 -3.73 5.02
C GLY A 91 -15.71 -2.92 3.87
N GLU A 92 -14.58 -3.37 3.34
CA GLU A 92 -14.02 -2.82 2.11
C GLU A 92 -13.47 -3.91 1.21
N ILE A 93 -13.56 -3.69 -0.10
CA ILE A 93 -12.88 -4.45 -1.13
C ILE A 93 -11.99 -3.45 -1.86
N PHE A 94 -10.76 -3.84 -2.12
CA PHE A 94 -9.80 -2.95 -2.75
C PHE A 94 -8.99 -3.62 -3.84
N SER A 95 -8.45 -2.78 -4.72
CA SER A 95 -7.47 -3.16 -5.73
C SER A 95 -6.45 -2.05 -5.87
N ASP A 96 -5.19 -2.38 -5.65
CA ASP A 96 -4.05 -1.47 -5.70
C ASP A 96 -3.12 -1.94 -6.81
N TRP A 97 -2.76 -1.02 -7.71
CA TRP A 97 -1.80 -1.27 -8.78
C TRP A 97 -0.75 -0.17 -8.80
N VAL A 98 0.50 -0.56 -8.98
CA VAL A 98 1.62 0.37 -9.14
C VAL A 98 2.59 -0.16 -10.18
N LYS A 99 3.16 0.76 -10.93
CA LYS A 99 4.28 0.55 -11.83
C LYS A 99 5.30 1.65 -11.58
N THR A 100 6.56 1.26 -11.39
CA THR A 100 7.70 2.18 -11.29
C THR A 100 8.72 1.87 -12.39
N TRP A 101 9.44 2.89 -12.85
CA TRP A 101 10.53 2.72 -13.83
C TRP A 101 11.54 3.86 -13.73
N ASN A 102 12.71 3.66 -14.31
CA ASN A 102 13.75 4.70 -14.45
C ASN A 102 13.85 5.22 -15.88
N ALA A 103 14.26 6.46 -16.03
CA ALA A 103 14.35 7.13 -17.33
C ALA A 103 15.29 6.41 -18.33
N ASP A 104 16.35 5.79 -17.84
CA ASP A 104 17.33 5.01 -18.62
C ASP A 104 16.74 3.71 -19.19
N GLN A 105 15.63 3.23 -18.64
CA GLN A 105 14.96 2.00 -19.08
C GLN A 105 13.94 2.23 -20.23
N ILE A 106 13.74 3.50 -20.63
CA ILE A 106 12.65 3.88 -21.54
C ILE A 106 13.10 4.25 -22.94
N ASP A 107 14.40 4.24 -23.24
CA ASP A 107 14.91 4.64 -24.56
C ASP A 107 14.27 3.81 -25.67
N GLY A 108 13.40 4.45 -26.44
CA GLY A 108 12.71 3.86 -27.59
C GLY A 108 11.37 3.16 -27.29
N LEU A 109 10.90 3.15 -26.06
CA LEU A 109 9.62 2.56 -25.67
C LEU A 109 8.50 3.61 -25.63
N THR A 110 7.30 3.22 -26.04
CA THR A 110 6.11 4.05 -25.82
C THR A 110 5.58 3.88 -24.39
N LEU A 111 4.82 4.86 -23.87
CA LEU A 111 4.17 4.74 -22.57
C LEU A 111 3.29 3.49 -22.47
N THR A 112 2.68 3.08 -23.56
CA THR A 112 1.87 1.85 -23.60
C THR A 112 2.74 0.61 -23.41
N ASP A 113 3.92 0.57 -24.01
CA ASP A 113 4.85 -0.55 -23.88
C ASP A 113 5.36 -0.64 -22.43
N ILE A 114 5.71 0.48 -21.83
CA ILE A 114 6.16 0.56 -20.43
C ILE A 114 5.06 0.06 -19.47
N LEU A 115 3.83 0.49 -19.64
CA LEU A 115 2.75 0.20 -18.71
C LEU A 115 2.22 -1.24 -18.83
N PHE A 116 2.21 -1.82 -20.02
CA PHE A 116 1.50 -3.06 -20.29
C PHE A 116 2.38 -4.23 -20.74
N THR A 117 3.53 -3.97 -21.34
CA THR A 117 4.38 -5.04 -21.89
C THR A 117 5.46 -5.47 -20.92
N ASP A 118 6.10 -4.53 -20.25
CA ASP A 118 7.13 -4.82 -19.25
C ASP A 118 6.49 -5.08 -17.88
N GLN A 119 6.56 -6.30 -17.38
CA GLN A 119 6.03 -6.69 -16.07
C GLN A 119 7.02 -6.46 -14.93
N ASN A 120 8.24 -6.01 -15.22
CA ASN A 120 9.21 -5.67 -14.19
C ASN A 120 8.75 -4.43 -13.41
N ASN A 121 9.05 -4.39 -12.12
CA ASN A 121 8.70 -3.28 -11.23
C ASN A 121 7.20 -2.90 -11.26
N SER A 122 6.33 -3.87 -11.45
CA SER A 122 4.89 -3.69 -11.36
C SER A 122 4.29 -4.61 -10.30
N TYR A 123 3.30 -4.10 -9.59
CA TYR A 123 2.54 -4.85 -8.61
C TYR A 123 1.05 -4.61 -8.82
N TRP A 124 0.29 -5.69 -8.70
CA TRP A 124 -1.16 -5.64 -8.66
C TRP A 124 -1.64 -6.48 -7.49
N GLY A 125 -2.20 -5.82 -6.50
CA GLY A 125 -2.81 -6.44 -5.35
C GLY A 125 -4.31 -6.22 -5.31
N THR A 126 -5.01 -7.17 -4.75
CA THR A 126 -6.43 -7.03 -4.42
C THR A 126 -6.69 -7.63 -3.05
N GLY A 127 -7.78 -7.23 -2.43
CA GLY A 127 -8.07 -7.75 -1.12
C GLY A 127 -9.40 -7.26 -0.58
N PHE A 128 -9.64 -7.66 0.65
CA PHE A 128 -10.76 -7.18 1.42
C PHE A 128 -10.32 -6.81 2.83
N GLY A 129 -11.03 -5.90 3.43
CA GLY A 129 -10.72 -5.40 4.74
C GLY A 129 -11.94 -5.05 5.57
N MET A 130 -11.68 -4.70 6.81
CA MET A 130 -12.69 -4.27 7.77
C MET A 130 -12.14 -3.11 8.59
N ARG A 131 -12.97 -2.11 8.78
CA ARG A 131 -12.68 -0.93 9.62
C ARG A 131 -13.69 -0.86 10.74
N MET A 132 -13.20 -0.74 11.97
CA MET A 132 -14.02 -0.59 13.18
C MET A 132 -13.70 0.74 13.84
N ASN A 133 -14.72 1.55 14.05
CA ASN A 133 -14.59 2.79 14.80
C ASN A 133 -14.71 2.50 16.29
N LEU A 134 -13.65 2.81 17.05
CA LEU A 134 -13.54 2.67 18.49
C LEU A 134 -13.66 4.02 19.23
N GLY A 135 -14.33 4.98 18.63
CA GLY A 135 -14.45 6.35 19.12
C GLY A 135 -13.44 7.27 18.44
N ILE A 136 -12.34 7.57 19.10
CA ILE A 136 -11.25 8.39 18.53
C ILE A 136 -10.25 7.58 17.70
N PHE A 137 -10.32 6.25 17.77
CA PHE A 137 -9.43 5.36 17.02
C PHE A 137 -10.22 4.56 16.01
N VAL A 138 -9.60 4.31 14.85
CA VAL A 138 -10.08 3.36 13.85
C VAL A 138 -9.14 2.17 13.82
N LEU A 139 -9.65 1.01 14.18
CA LEU A 139 -8.96 -0.26 13.97
C LEU A 139 -9.28 -0.77 12.57
N ARG A 140 -8.25 -1.07 11.81
CA ARG A 140 -8.35 -1.58 10.44
C ARG A 140 -7.65 -2.91 10.34
N TYR A 141 -8.27 -3.82 9.61
CA TYR A 141 -7.69 -5.09 9.22
C TYR A 141 -7.89 -5.28 7.73
N ASP A 142 -6.81 -5.53 7.00
CA ASP A 142 -6.83 -5.80 5.57
C ASP A 142 -6.18 -7.15 5.28
N MET A 143 -6.76 -7.91 4.37
CA MET A 143 -6.16 -9.11 3.80
C MET A 143 -5.89 -8.84 2.32
N ALA A 144 -4.62 -8.79 1.95
CA ALA A 144 -4.15 -8.50 0.61
C ALA A 144 -3.60 -9.75 -0.09
N PHE A 145 -3.89 -9.87 -1.37
CA PHE A 145 -3.43 -10.94 -2.25
C PHE A 145 -2.62 -10.34 -3.39
N ASP A 146 -1.44 -10.89 -3.63
CA ASP A 146 -0.60 -10.55 -4.77
C ASP A 146 -1.10 -11.27 -6.02
N MET A 147 -1.70 -10.52 -6.95
CA MET A 147 -2.28 -11.04 -8.19
C MET A 147 -1.22 -11.46 -9.21
N SER A 148 0.03 -11.08 -9.03
CA SER A 148 1.14 -11.50 -9.91
C SER A 148 1.55 -12.94 -9.64
N LYS A 149 1.20 -13.51 -8.49
CA LYS A 149 1.56 -14.87 -8.10
C LYS A 149 0.48 -15.87 -8.50
N LYS A 150 0.93 -17.02 -9.03
CA LYS A 150 0.02 -18.10 -9.48
C LYS A 150 -0.86 -18.66 -8.36
N THR A 151 -0.40 -18.59 -7.11
CA THR A 151 -1.11 -19.10 -5.94
C THR A 151 -1.42 -17.97 -4.98
N LEU A 152 -2.68 -17.56 -4.91
CA LEU A 152 -3.10 -16.41 -4.11
C LEU A 152 -3.09 -16.72 -2.62
N TRP A 153 -3.63 -17.87 -2.22
CA TRP A 153 -3.90 -18.18 -0.82
C TRP A 153 -2.66 -18.29 0.09
N PRO A 154 -1.57 -18.97 -0.29
CA PRO A 154 -0.37 -19.01 0.54
C PRO A 154 0.40 -17.69 0.60
N ASN A 155 0.17 -16.79 -0.36
CA ASN A 155 0.84 -15.48 -0.46
C ASN A 155 -0.03 -14.33 0.06
N ARG A 156 -1.08 -14.61 0.83
CA ARG A 156 -1.88 -13.56 1.46
C ARG A 156 -1.11 -12.86 2.56
N GLN A 157 -1.31 -11.58 2.67
CA GLN A 157 -0.76 -10.77 3.75
C GLN A 157 -1.89 -10.26 4.65
N HIS A 158 -1.65 -10.29 5.95
CA HIS A 158 -2.56 -9.80 6.97
C HIS A 158 -2.00 -8.49 7.54
N ILE A 159 -2.74 -7.42 7.36
CA ILE A 159 -2.31 -6.09 7.70
C ILE A 159 -3.25 -5.54 8.77
N TRP A 160 -2.68 -5.21 9.93
CA TRP A 160 -3.39 -4.55 11.02
C TRP A 160 -2.94 -3.12 11.13
N SER A 161 -3.86 -2.21 11.27
CA SER A 161 -3.52 -0.82 11.47
C SER A 161 -4.45 -0.14 12.46
N LEU A 162 -3.89 0.79 13.23
CA LEU A 162 -4.63 1.66 14.14
C LEU A 162 -4.36 3.10 13.71
N GLY A 163 -5.41 3.82 13.39
CA GLY A 163 -5.36 5.22 12.98
C GLY A 163 -6.24 6.10 13.83
N LEU A 164 -6.06 7.40 13.67
CA LEU A 164 -6.97 8.41 14.20
C LEU A 164 -7.92 8.80 13.04
N ASP A 165 -9.20 8.81 13.32
CA ASP A 165 -10.20 9.33 12.39
C ASP A 165 -10.50 10.77 12.81
N PHE A 166 -10.07 11.74 11.99
CA PHE A 166 -10.37 13.15 12.17
C PHE A 166 -11.37 13.62 11.13
#